data_84759d68fd949c3d995b9211ce8f8a8f
#
_entry.id   84759d68fd949c3d995b9211ce8f8a8f
#
_cell.length_a   1.000
_cell.length_b   1.000
_cell.length_c   1.000
_cell.angle_alpha   90.00
_cell.angle_beta   90.00
_cell.angle_gamma   90.00
#
_symmetry.space_group_name_H-M   'P 1'
#
loop_
_entity.id
_entity.type
_entity.pdbx_description
1 polymer ?
#
loop_
_entity_poly.entity_id
_entity_poly.type
_entity_poly.pdbx_seq_one_letter_code
_entity_poly.pdbx_strand_id
1 'polypeptide(L)'
;MSFASDCKDEASTIKDMPGHCKMASLEAMLRLNSEIVRTNGHFIITFLSANSHVAVYFMRLIKDLYDAQMELLTKEATKFLKKKTYEVVINSQCETIINDMNLFLNESPNHLDYESRECCKKSYLRGAFLARGSVNDPARSDYHLEIATRNNIEAIYIQRLMNSFDLNAKISKRRNDIIIYIKEIASITDFLRIIGVSQMVFKLEELQIQREFKNDLNRKVNSEIANGFKTLDAANQQLANIQCLEYNYPLEKMDPKILLIMKVRKDHPDSSFKELLEILNNDYGENITKSG
;
A
#
# COMPACT_ATOMS: atom_id res chain seq x y z
N MET A 1 15.50 5.81 -4.87
CA MET A 1 14.81 4.68 -5.55
C MET A 1 13.35 4.69 -5.14
N SER A 2 12.46 3.96 -5.81
CA SER A 2 11.05 3.90 -5.40
C SER A 2 10.84 2.72 -4.45
N PHE A 3 9.83 2.79 -3.58
CA PHE A 3 9.49 1.69 -2.68
C PHE A 3 9.36 0.34 -3.41
N ALA A 4 8.71 0.33 -4.59
CA ALA A 4 8.62 -0.88 -5.43
C ALA A 4 9.98 -1.39 -5.91
N SER A 5 10.94 -0.49 -6.21
CA SER A 5 12.30 -0.87 -6.58
C SER A 5 13.02 -1.53 -5.41
N ASP A 6 12.93 -0.93 -4.23
CA ASP A 6 13.58 -1.44 -3.02
C ASP A 6 13.03 -2.84 -2.65
N CYS A 7 11.70 -3.06 -2.79
CA CYS A 7 11.10 -4.40 -2.63
C CYS A 7 11.63 -5.41 -3.65
N LYS A 8 11.81 -5.00 -4.92
CA LYS A 8 12.38 -5.87 -5.96
C LYS A 8 13.84 -6.18 -5.70
N ASP A 9 14.59 -5.20 -5.24
CA ASP A 9 16.01 -5.38 -4.90
C ASP A 9 16.15 -6.43 -3.80
N GLU A 10 15.36 -6.32 -2.72
CA GLU A 10 15.36 -7.29 -1.64
C GLU A 10 14.93 -8.68 -2.11
N ALA A 11 13.81 -8.81 -2.83
CA ALA A 11 13.31 -10.09 -3.35
C ALA A 11 14.32 -10.81 -4.25
N SER A 12 15.16 -10.05 -4.97
CA SER A 12 16.19 -10.58 -5.87
C SER A 12 17.45 -11.09 -5.16
N THR A 13 17.61 -10.80 -3.87
CA THR A 13 18.77 -11.27 -3.07
C THR A 13 18.69 -12.75 -2.71
N ILE A 14 17.51 -13.35 -2.80
CA ILE A 14 17.29 -14.75 -2.42
C ILE A 14 18.03 -15.68 -3.40
N LYS A 15 19.00 -16.43 -2.88
CA LYS A 15 19.87 -17.30 -3.68
C LYS A 15 19.62 -18.79 -3.46
N ASP A 16 19.43 -19.16 -2.20
CA ASP A 16 19.35 -20.59 -1.80
C ASP A 16 17.93 -21.10 -1.98
N MET A 17 17.63 -21.56 -3.20
CA MET A 17 16.34 -22.15 -3.55
C MET A 17 16.54 -23.52 -4.20
N PRO A 18 15.67 -24.51 -3.88
CA PRO A 18 15.61 -25.77 -4.61
C PRO A 18 15.37 -25.56 -6.10
N GLY A 19 15.82 -26.50 -6.95
CA GLY A 19 15.67 -26.41 -8.40
C GLY A 19 14.24 -26.16 -8.86
N HIS A 20 13.24 -26.87 -8.28
CA HIS A 20 11.83 -26.66 -8.59
C HIS A 20 11.31 -25.24 -8.25
N CYS A 21 11.85 -24.60 -7.21
CA CYS A 21 11.53 -23.23 -6.88
C CYS A 21 12.18 -22.23 -7.84
N LYS A 22 13.42 -22.50 -8.29
CA LYS A 22 14.09 -21.72 -9.34
C LYS A 22 13.31 -21.79 -10.64
N MET A 23 12.83 -23.01 -11.02
CA MET A 23 11.98 -23.22 -12.19
C MET A 23 10.68 -22.40 -12.11
N ALA A 24 9.96 -22.49 -11.00
CA ALA A 24 8.72 -21.73 -10.80
C ALA A 24 8.92 -20.21 -10.91
N SER A 25 9.99 -19.69 -10.31
CA SER A 25 10.32 -18.27 -10.40
C SER A 25 10.70 -17.85 -11.83
N LEU A 26 11.50 -18.65 -12.51
CA LEU A 26 11.93 -18.37 -13.88
C LEU A 26 10.75 -18.42 -14.85
N GLU A 27 9.88 -19.43 -14.72
CA GLU A 27 8.69 -19.55 -15.58
C GLU A 27 7.78 -18.32 -15.48
N ALA A 28 7.50 -17.85 -14.25
CA ALA A 28 6.71 -16.64 -14.05
C ALA A 28 7.38 -15.42 -14.74
N MET A 29 8.70 -15.29 -14.64
CA MET A 29 9.42 -14.18 -15.27
C MET A 29 9.35 -14.23 -16.79
N LEU A 30 9.55 -15.42 -17.37
CA LEU A 30 9.49 -15.61 -18.82
C LEU A 30 8.09 -15.34 -19.38
N ARG A 31 7.05 -15.89 -18.75
CA ARG A 31 5.66 -15.71 -19.20
C ARG A 31 5.17 -14.28 -19.13
N LEU A 32 5.65 -13.51 -18.16
CA LEU A 32 5.14 -12.15 -17.92
C LEU A 32 5.92 -11.07 -18.68
N ASN A 33 7.21 -11.23 -18.88
CA ASN A 33 8.05 -10.13 -19.39
C ASN A 33 9.18 -10.54 -20.33
N SER A 34 9.02 -11.66 -21.06
CA SER A 34 9.93 -12.02 -22.14
C SER A 34 9.26 -11.92 -23.50
N GLU A 35 10.12 -11.75 -24.50
CA GLU A 35 9.79 -11.82 -25.92
C GLU A 35 10.57 -12.97 -26.54
N ILE A 36 9.91 -13.80 -27.36
CA ILE A 36 10.51 -14.94 -28.04
C ILE A 36 10.42 -14.69 -29.54
N VAL A 37 11.56 -14.62 -30.18
CA VAL A 37 11.66 -14.39 -31.61
C VAL A 37 12.40 -15.55 -32.29
N ARG A 38 11.92 -15.99 -33.45
CA ARG A 38 12.60 -16.97 -34.26
C ARG A 38 13.35 -16.27 -35.40
N THR A 39 14.68 -16.39 -35.42
CA THR A 39 15.54 -15.78 -36.40
C THR A 39 16.45 -16.84 -36.99
N ASN A 40 16.47 -16.99 -38.33
CA ASN A 40 17.31 -17.97 -39.04
C ASN A 40 17.18 -19.40 -38.54
N GLY A 41 15.97 -19.80 -38.14
CA GLY A 41 15.72 -21.15 -37.62
C GLY A 41 15.98 -21.36 -36.13
N HIS A 42 16.60 -20.41 -35.45
CA HIS A 42 16.93 -20.45 -34.02
C HIS A 42 16.02 -19.52 -33.22
N PHE A 43 15.71 -19.91 -32.00
CA PHE A 43 14.98 -19.06 -31.06
C PHE A 43 15.93 -18.16 -30.27
N ILE A 44 15.49 -16.96 -30.04
CA ILE A 44 16.12 -15.98 -29.17
C ILE A 44 15.07 -15.59 -28.13
N ILE A 45 15.44 -15.60 -26.85
CA ILE A 45 14.58 -15.16 -25.75
C ILE A 45 15.16 -13.87 -25.18
N THR A 46 14.34 -12.81 -25.12
CA THR A 46 14.73 -11.52 -24.59
C THR A 46 13.88 -11.19 -23.38
N PHE A 47 14.52 -10.93 -22.23
CA PHE A 47 13.86 -10.49 -20.99
C PHE A 47 14.21 -9.03 -20.71
N LEU A 48 13.20 -8.21 -20.41
CA LEU A 48 13.35 -6.78 -20.17
C LEU A 48 13.13 -6.44 -18.69
N SER A 49 13.98 -5.59 -18.11
CA SER A 49 13.79 -5.07 -16.77
C SER A 49 14.26 -3.62 -16.63
N ALA A 50 13.52 -2.80 -15.91
CA ALA A 50 13.98 -1.47 -15.50
C ALA A 50 14.84 -1.50 -14.21
N ASN A 51 15.08 -2.68 -13.64
CA ASN A 51 15.81 -2.90 -12.40
C ASN A 51 16.97 -3.86 -12.64
N SER A 52 18.19 -3.42 -12.34
CA SER A 52 19.42 -4.20 -12.58
C SER A 52 19.49 -5.47 -11.71
N HIS A 53 19.03 -5.41 -10.46
CA HIS A 53 19.04 -6.58 -9.58
C HIS A 53 18.10 -7.69 -10.09
N VAL A 54 16.95 -7.29 -10.65
CA VAL A 54 16.03 -8.24 -11.30
C VAL A 54 16.66 -8.87 -12.52
N ALA A 55 17.37 -8.09 -13.36
CA ALA A 55 18.08 -8.65 -14.52
C ALA A 55 19.17 -9.65 -14.09
N VAL A 56 19.97 -9.33 -13.08
CA VAL A 56 20.98 -10.23 -12.52
C VAL A 56 20.36 -11.49 -11.90
N TYR A 57 19.23 -11.34 -11.18
CA TYR A 57 18.49 -12.47 -10.64
C TYR A 57 18.01 -13.41 -11.74
N PHE A 58 17.44 -12.87 -12.82
CA PHE A 58 17.03 -13.64 -13.99
C PHE A 58 18.19 -14.39 -14.65
N MET A 59 19.32 -13.70 -14.89
CA MET A 59 20.52 -14.31 -15.46
C MET A 59 21.04 -15.46 -14.59
N ARG A 60 21.03 -15.31 -13.27
CA ARG A 60 21.43 -16.36 -12.34
C ARG A 60 20.53 -17.59 -12.45
N LEU A 61 19.20 -17.41 -12.54
CA LEU A 61 18.28 -18.54 -12.71
C LEU A 61 18.54 -19.30 -14.01
N ILE A 62 18.74 -18.60 -15.12
CA ILE A 62 19.07 -19.20 -16.41
C ILE A 62 20.40 -19.95 -16.34
N LYS A 63 21.41 -19.36 -15.72
CA LYS A 63 22.72 -20.00 -15.55
C LYS A 63 22.66 -21.27 -14.69
N ASP A 64 21.95 -21.17 -13.56
CA ASP A 64 21.83 -22.28 -12.61
C ASP A 64 21.04 -23.48 -13.17
N LEU A 65 20.02 -23.22 -14.01
CA LEU A 65 19.11 -24.27 -14.51
C LEU A 65 19.52 -24.84 -15.87
N TYR A 66 20.10 -24.01 -16.74
CA TYR A 66 20.34 -24.38 -18.13
C TYR A 66 21.78 -24.19 -18.58
N ASP A 67 22.63 -23.54 -17.77
CA ASP A 67 24.00 -23.14 -18.16
C ASP A 67 24.06 -22.43 -19.52
N ALA A 68 23.00 -21.68 -19.87
CA ALA A 68 22.86 -21.03 -21.16
C ALA A 68 23.73 -19.79 -21.28
N GLN A 69 24.15 -19.48 -22.53
CA GLN A 69 24.86 -18.24 -22.85
C GLN A 69 23.87 -17.08 -22.96
N MET A 70 24.25 -15.96 -22.37
CA MET A 70 23.41 -14.76 -22.31
C MET A 70 24.25 -13.50 -22.51
N GLU A 71 23.61 -12.49 -23.07
CA GLU A 71 24.16 -11.13 -23.19
C GLU A 71 23.30 -10.15 -22.39
N LEU A 72 23.95 -9.22 -21.68
CA LEU A 72 23.27 -8.13 -20.98
C LEU A 72 23.50 -6.83 -21.74
N LEU A 73 22.44 -6.31 -22.33
CA LEU A 73 22.42 -5.02 -23.00
C LEU A 73 21.78 -3.97 -22.10
N THR A 74 22.37 -2.80 -22.08
CA THR A 74 21.83 -1.66 -21.33
C THR A 74 21.42 -0.56 -22.29
N LYS A 75 20.12 -0.21 -22.25
CA LYS A 75 19.59 0.94 -23.00
C LYS A 75 19.45 2.12 -22.04
N GLU A 76 20.19 3.19 -22.31
CA GLU A 76 20.11 4.41 -21.51
C GLU A 76 18.77 5.11 -21.71
N ALA A 77 18.37 5.89 -20.68
CA ALA A 77 17.16 6.68 -20.74
C ALA A 77 17.23 7.71 -21.87
N THR A 78 16.27 7.67 -22.77
CA THR A 78 16.11 8.64 -23.86
C THR A 78 14.84 9.46 -23.67
N LYS A 79 14.57 10.45 -24.55
CA LYS A 79 13.31 11.20 -24.55
C LYS A 79 12.06 10.27 -24.61
N PHE A 80 12.19 9.10 -25.23
CA PHE A 80 11.13 8.09 -25.38
C PHE A 80 11.15 7.05 -24.26
N LEU A 81 12.34 6.63 -23.79
CA LEU A 81 12.55 5.73 -22.66
C LEU A 81 12.87 6.56 -21.41
N LYS A 82 11.88 6.79 -20.58
CA LYS A 82 12.01 7.62 -19.34
C LYS A 82 12.92 7.02 -18.27
N LYS A 83 13.31 5.74 -18.39
CA LYS A 83 14.16 5.01 -17.45
C LYS A 83 15.17 4.16 -18.20
N LYS A 84 16.32 3.95 -17.56
CA LYS A 84 17.32 2.95 -17.98
C LYS A 84 16.67 1.57 -18.00
N THR A 85 16.92 0.78 -19.06
CA THR A 85 16.36 -0.57 -19.24
C THR A 85 17.49 -1.56 -19.46
N TYR A 86 17.40 -2.69 -18.78
CA TYR A 86 18.29 -3.83 -18.91
C TYR A 86 17.60 -4.90 -19.75
N GLU A 87 18.28 -5.36 -20.77
CA GLU A 87 17.79 -6.36 -21.71
C GLU A 87 18.73 -7.58 -21.63
N VAL A 88 18.20 -8.72 -21.19
CA VAL A 88 18.93 -9.98 -21.15
C VAL A 88 18.53 -10.79 -22.35
N VAL A 89 19.48 -11.06 -23.24
CA VAL A 89 19.29 -11.84 -24.47
C VAL A 89 19.88 -13.21 -24.27
N ILE A 90 19.07 -14.27 -24.43
CA ILE A 90 19.47 -15.66 -24.37
C ILE A 90 19.55 -16.17 -25.80
N ASN A 91 20.71 -16.69 -26.21
CA ASN A 91 21.00 -17.15 -27.56
C ASN A 91 21.39 -18.63 -27.64
N SER A 92 21.39 -19.35 -26.51
CA SER A 92 21.62 -20.78 -26.45
C SER A 92 20.57 -21.46 -25.56
N GLN A 93 20.34 -22.78 -25.75
CA GLN A 93 19.38 -23.58 -25.00
C GLN A 93 17.92 -23.09 -25.08
N CYS A 94 17.61 -22.16 -26.00
CA CYS A 94 16.28 -21.52 -26.06
C CYS A 94 15.16 -22.55 -26.30
N GLU A 95 15.37 -23.55 -27.18
CA GLU A 95 14.37 -24.59 -27.45
C GLU A 95 14.08 -25.45 -26.21
N THR A 96 15.12 -25.80 -25.45
CA THR A 96 14.99 -26.55 -24.21
C THR A 96 14.16 -25.73 -23.18
N ILE A 97 14.52 -24.45 -23.01
CA ILE A 97 13.81 -23.54 -22.08
C ILE A 97 12.35 -23.39 -22.48
N ILE A 98 12.07 -23.19 -23.78
CA ILE A 98 10.71 -23.03 -24.32
C ILE A 98 9.88 -24.29 -24.08
N ASN A 99 10.44 -25.47 -24.36
CA ASN A 99 9.75 -26.74 -24.19
C ASN A 99 9.52 -27.08 -22.72
N ASP A 100 10.55 -26.94 -21.89
CA ASP A 100 10.44 -27.22 -20.46
C ASP A 100 9.39 -26.33 -19.77
N MET A 101 9.23 -25.11 -20.22
CA MET A 101 8.29 -24.13 -19.66
C MET A 101 6.99 -23.98 -20.45
N ASN A 102 6.79 -24.76 -21.54
CA ASN A 102 5.63 -24.70 -22.46
C ASN A 102 5.23 -23.25 -22.83
N LEU A 103 6.20 -22.42 -23.17
CA LEU A 103 5.96 -20.98 -23.34
C LEU A 103 5.06 -20.65 -24.54
N PHE A 104 4.89 -21.55 -25.51
CA PHE A 104 4.01 -21.36 -26.67
C PHE A 104 2.59 -21.88 -26.44
N LEU A 105 2.35 -22.69 -25.43
CA LEU A 105 1.03 -23.16 -25.13
C LEU A 105 0.30 -22.09 -24.31
N ASN A 106 -0.87 -21.66 -24.81
CA ASN A 106 -1.79 -20.78 -24.06
C ASN A 106 -2.50 -21.55 -22.92
N GLU A 107 -1.78 -22.45 -22.28
CA GLU A 107 -2.26 -23.25 -21.17
C GLU A 107 -1.75 -22.68 -19.84
N SER A 108 -2.41 -23.04 -18.77
CA SER A 108 -1.91 -22.76 -17.42
C SER A 108 -0.49 -23.29 -17.26
N PRO A 109 0.36 -22.66 -16.43
CA PRO A 109 1.66 -23.22 -16.09
C PRO A 109 1.50 -24.67 -15.66
N ASN A 110 2.04 -25.60 -16.46
CA ASN A 110 1.64 -27.00 -16.34
C ASN A 110 2.75 -27.87 -15.75
N HIS A 111 3.87 -27.27 -15.44
CA HIS A 111 5.04 -28.05 -15.39
C HIS A 111 5.39 -28.66 -14.11
N LEU A 112 5.02 -28.23 -13.13
CA LEU A 112 5.23 -28.85 -11.84
C LEU A 112 3.96 -28.54 -11.11
N ASP A 113 3.47 -29.40 -10.40
CA ASP A 113 2.42 -29.25 -9.45
C ASP A 113 2.78 -28.13 -8.43
N TYR A 114 2.96 -26.91 -8.97
CA TYR A 114 3.29 -25.73 -8.17
C TYR A 114 2.20 -25.47 -7.13
N GLU A 115 0.98 -25.92 -7.40
CA GLU A 115 -0.13 -25.77 -6.49
C GLU A 115 -0.04 -26.72 -5.30
N SER A 116 0.61 -27.87 -5.43
CA SER A 116 0.80 -28.82 -4.33
C SER A 116 1.92 -28.41 -3.38
N ARG A 117 2.85 -27.56 -3.85
CA ARG A 117 4.04 -27.16 -3.08
C ARG A 117 4.01 -25.69 -2.74
N GLU A 118 3.82 -25.36 -1.48
CA GLU A 118 3.78 -23.97 -1.01
C GLU A 118 5.05 -23.18 -1.39
N CYS A 119 6.23 -23.79 -1.34
CA CYS A 119 7.48 -23.15 -1.74
C CYS A 119 7.52 -22.76 -3.22
N CYS A 120 6.89 -23.57 -4.11
CA CYS A 120 6.77 -23.24 -5.53
C CYS A 120 5.79 -22.08 -5.77
N LYS A 121 4.63 -22.09 -5.08
CA LYS A 121 3.69 -20.96 -5.12
C LYS A 121 4.38 -19.65 -4.75
N LYS A 122 5.09 -19.63 -3.62
CA LYS A 122 5.87 -18.46 -3.17
C LYS A 122 6.91 -18.02 -4.20
N SER A 123 7.61 -18.97 -4.79
CA SER A 123 8.65 -18.66 -5.79
C SER A 123 8.05 -18.16 -7.10
N TYR A 124 6.92 -18.73 -7.55
CA TYR A 124 6.20 -18.23 -8.73
C TYR A 124 5.71 -16.79 -8.53
N LEU A 125 5.07 -16.50 -7.39
CA LEU A 125 4.62 -15.15 -7.04
C LEU A 125 5.78 -14.16 -6.92
N ARG A 126 6.94 -14.59 -6.41
CA ARG A 126 8.18 -13.79 -6.40
C ARG A 126 8.63 -13.46 -7.82
N GLY A 127 8.73 -14.46 -8.70
CA GLY A 127 9.08 -14.25 -10.11
C GLY A 127 8.12 -13.31 -10.81
N ALA A 128 6.82 -13.49 -10.61
CA ALA A 128 5.79 -12.63 -11.16
C ALA A 128 5.91 -11.16 -10.69
N PHE A 129 6.15 -10.95 -9.38
CA PHE A 129 6.36 -9.62 -8.83
C PHE A 129 7.64 -8.98 -9.36
N LEU A 130 8.74 -9.73 -9.43
CA LEU A 130 10.01 -9.23 -10.00
C LEU A 130 9.84 -8.80 -11.46
N ALA A 131 9.13 -9.59 -12.27
CA ALA A 131 8.89 -9.31 -13.66
C ALA A 131 8.00 -8.08 -13.86
N ARG A 132 6.77 -8.11 -13.38
CA ARG A 132 5.74 -7.09 -13.66
C ARG A 132 4.95 -6.63 -12.44
N GLY A 133 5.45 -6.86 -11.24
CA GLY A 133 4.85 -6.36 -10.02
C GLY A 133 5.18 -4.90 -9.75
N SER A 134 4.30 -4.24 -9.02
CA SER A 134 4.48 -2.89 -8.48
C SER A 134 3.76 -2.77 -7.15
N VAL A 135 4.30 -1.94 -6.27
CA VAL A 135 3.66 -1.59 -4.99
C VAL A 135 3.84 -0.08 -4.77
N ASN A 136 2.77 0.57 -4.36
CA ASN A 136 2.78 1.99 -4.09
C ASN A 136 3.67 2.33 -2.88
N ASP A 137 4.26 3.52 -2.91
CA ASP A 137 4.94 4.08 -1.74
C ASP A 137 3.89 4.47 -0.69
N PRO A 138 3.85 3.81 0.48
CA PRO A 138 2.84 4.07 1.50
C PRO A 138 2.94 5.46 2.11
N ALA A 139 4.08 6.14 1.99
CA ALA A 139 4.25 7.52 2.47
C ALA A 139 3.56 8.54 1.56
N ARG A 140 3.28 8.19 0.28
CA ARG A 140 2.85 9.14 -0.75
C ARG A 140 1.46 8.87 -1.33
N SER A 141 1.00 7.63 -1.25
CA SER A 141 -0.24 7.21 -1.93
C SER A 141 -0.98 6.14 -1.14
N ASP A 142 -2.19 5.80 -1.60
CA ASP A 142 -2.98 4.71 -1.04
C ASP A 142 -2.29 3.37 -1.23
N TYR A 143 -2.59 2.44 -0.34
CA TYR A 143 -2.07 1.09 -0.40
C TYR A 143 -2.56 0.38 -1.66
N HIS A 144 -1.63 -0.04 -2.49
CA HIS A 144 -1.91 -0.75 -3.72
C HIS A 144 -0.70 -1.57 -4.14
N LEU A 145 -0.89 -2.87 -4.30
CA LEU A 145 0.06 -3.78 -4.93
C LEU A 145 -0.60 -4.38 -6.15
N GLU A 146 0.12 -4.43 -7.27
CA GLU A 146 -0.39 -5.00 -8.52
C GLU A 146 0.67 -5.85 -9.22
N ILE A 147 0.21 -6.86 -9.94
CA ILE A 147 0.98 -7.61 -10.94
C ILE A 147 0.25 -7.48 -12.27
N ALA A 148 0.96 -7.07 -13.31
CA ALA A 148 0.38 -6.87 -14.63
C ALA A 148 0.71 -8.04 -15.56
N THR A 149 -0.25 -8.45 -16.40
CA THR A 149 -0.05 -9.41 -17.47
C THR A 149 -0.89 -9.04 -18.70
N ARG A 150 -0.57 -9.61 -19.84
CA ARG A 150 -1.39 -9.51 -21.07
C ARG A 150 -2.20 -10.77 -21.35
N ASN A 151 -1.94 -11.83 -20.61
CA ASN A 151 -2.58 -13.13 -20.78
C ASN A 151 -3.63 -13.34 -19.67
N ASN A 152 -4.88 -13.61 -20.06
CA ASN A 152 -5.98 -13.83 -19.14
C ASN A 152 -5.83 -15.11 -18.31
N ILE A 153 -5.27 -16.19 -18.90
CA ILE A 153 -5.03 -17.46 -18.21
C ILE A 153 -4.02 -17.23 -17.10
N GLU A 154 -2.95 -16.50 -17.40
CA GLU A 154 -1.93 -16.13 -16.44
C GLU A 154 -2.47 -15.26 -15.30
N ALA A 155 -3.35 -14.33 -15.62
CA ALA A 155 -4.00 -13.49 -14.61
C ALA A 155 -4.82 -14.31 -13.62
N ILE A 156 -5.62 -15.26 -14.13
CA ILE A 156 -6.44 -16.16 -13.30
C ILE A 156 -5.54 -17.06 -12.44
N TYR A 157 -4.45 -17.56 -13.02
CA TYR A 157 -3.50 -18.41 -12.31
C TYR A 157 -2.82 -17.66 -11.15
N ILE A 158 -2.27 -16.46 -11.39
CA ILE A 158 -1.66 -15.62 -10.36
C ILE A 158 -2.67 -15.27 -9.27
N GLN A 159 -3.91 -14.89 -9.64
CA GLN A 159 -4.97 -14.61 -8.67
C GLN A 159 -5.26 -15.84 -7.78
N ARG A 160 -5.37 -17.03 -8.37
CA ARG A 160 -5.60 -18.27 -7.65
C ARG A 160 -4.46 -18.57 -6.67
N LEU A 161 -3.21 -18.40 -7.10
CA LEU A 161 -2.06 -18.56 -6.22
C LEU A 161 -2.08 -17.55 -5.07
N MET A 162 -2.35 -16.28 -5.33
CA MET A 162 -2.46 -15.26 -4.28
C MET A 162 -3.58 -15.59 -3.29
N ASN A 163 -4.74 -16.01 -3.79
CA ASN A 163 -5.90 -16.33 -2.95
C ASN A 163 -5.74 -17.67 -2.19
N SER A 164 -4.82 -18.54 -2.61
CA SER A 164 -4.44 -19.72 -1.81
C SER A 164 -3.66 -19.36 -0.53
N PHE A 165 -3.28 -18.09 -0.37
CA PHE A 165 -2.70 -17.48 0.83
C PHE A 165 -3.64 -16.43 1.46
N ASP A 166 -4.95 -16.49 1.18
CA ASP A 166 -5.98 -15.60 1.73
C ASP A 166 -5.77 -14.10 1.45
N LEU A 167 -5.12 -13.74 0.34
CA LEU A 167 -4.75 -12.36 0.05
C LEU A 167 -5.87 -11.51 -0.58
N ASN A 168 -7.05 -12.09 -0.87
CA ASN A 168 -8.20 -11.41 -1.48
C ASN A 168 -7.86 -10.64 -2.77
N ALA A 169 -7.00 -11.21 -3.61
CA ALA A 169 -6.57 -10.61 -4.86
C ALA A 169 -7.73 -10.51 -5.86
N LYS A 170 -7.84 -9.36 -6.52
CA LYS A 170 -8.87 -9.06 -7.52
C LYS A 170 -8.23 -8.84 -8.89
N ILE A 171 -9.00 -9.10 -9.95
CA ILE A 171 -8.60 -8.84 -11.33
C ILE A 171 -9.34 -7.60 -11.85
N SER A 172 -8.63 -6.76 -12.59
CA SER A 172 -9.18 -5.62 -13.31
C SER A 172 -8.51 -5.47 -14.67
N LYS A 173 -9.24 -5.00 -15.67
CA LYS A 173 -8.69 -4.66 -16.99
C LYS A 173 -8.30 -3.19 -17.03
N ARG A 174 -7.08 -2.90 -17.49
CA ARG A 174 -6.56 -1.54 -17.62
C ARG A 174 -5.89 -1.36 -18.98
N ARG A 175 -6.59 -0.77 -19.94
CA ARG A 175 -6.14 -0.59 -21.34
C ARG A 175 -5.76 -1.95 -21.96
N ASN A 176 -4.47 -2.18 -22.19
CA ASN A 176 -3.96 -3.40 -22.84
C ASN A 176 -3.45 -4.45 -21.82
N ASP A 177 -3.45 -4.14 -20.52
CA ASP A 177 -2.98 -5.01 -19.46
C ASP A 177 -4.15 -5.49 -18.59
N ILE A 178 -4.00 -6.68 -18.06
CA ILE A 178 -4.85 -7.26 -17.01
C ILE A 178 -4.04 -7.14 -15.72
N ILE A 179 -4.66 -6.56 -14.69
CA ILE A 179 -4.02 -6.26 -13.41
C ILE A 179 -4.61 -7.15 -12.32
N ILE A 180 -3.76 -7.90 -11.66
CA ILE A 180 -4.09 -8.61 -10.43
C ILE A 180 -3.64 -7.72 -9.28
N TYR A 181 -4.54 -7.34 -8.36
CA TYR A 181 -4.23 -6.36 -7.34
C TYR A 181 -4.83 -6.66 -5.97
N ILE A 182 -4.17 -6.12 -4.95
CA ILE A 182 -4.62 -6.06 -3.56
C ILE A 182 -4.47 -4.61 -3.04
N LYS A 183 -5.37 -4.21 -2.14
CA LYS A 183 -5.41 -2.85 -1.57
C LYS A 183 -5.33 -2.83 -0.04
N GLU A 184 -5.62 -3.94 0.61
CA GLU A 184 -5.58 -4.06 2.06
C GLU A 184 -4.13 -4.15 2.53
N ILE A 185 -3.75 -3.31 3.48
CA ILE A 185 -2.36 -3.23 3.99
C ILE A 185 -1.90 -4.57 4.56
N ALA A 186 -2.76 -5.29 5.29
CA ALA A 186 -2.45 -6.60 5.83
C ALA A 186 -2.09 -7.60 4.72
N SER A 187 -2.95 -7.69 3.68
CA SER A 187 -2.71 -8.58 2.53
C SER A 187 -1.46 -8.19 1.74
N ILE A 188 -1.13 -6.89 1.60
CA ILE A 188 0.11 -6.42 0.96
C ILE A 188 1.32 -6.85 1.79
N THR A 189 1.26 -6.66 3.10
CA THR A 189 2.31 -7.06 4.04
C THR A 189 2.56 -8.57 3.96
N ASP A 190 1.50 -9.37 3.98
CA ASP A 190 1.59 -10.82 3.88
C ASP A 190 2.12 -11.27 2.52
N PHE A 191 1.69 -10.64 1.42
CA PHE A 191 2.26 -10.90 0.10
C PHE A 191 3.78 -10.66 0.07
N LEU A 192 4.24 -9.53 0.60
CA LEU A 192 5.67 -9.21 0.65
C LEU A 192 6.45 -10.24 1.49
N ARG A 193 5.90 -10.69 2.63
CA ARG A 193 6.48 -11.77 3.44
C ARG A 193 6.55 -13.09 2.67
N ILE A 194 5.48 -13.45 1.96
CA ILE A 194 5.38 -14.67 1.14
C ILE A 194 6.48 -14.71 0.08
N ILE A 195 6.75 -13.61 -0.58
CA ILE A 195 7.81 -13.53 -1.60
C ILE A 195 9.22 -13.33 -1.01
N GLY A 196 9.36 -13.22 0.32
CA GLY A 196 10.63 -13.13 1.05
C GLY A 196 11.19 -11.72 1.19
N VAL A 197 10.33 -10.70 1.16
CA VAL A 197 10.68 -9.30 1.36
C VAL A 197 10.39 -8.94 2.82
N SER A 198 11.38 -9.05 3.70
CA SER A 198 11.20 -8.85 5.14
C SER A 198 11.58 -7.45 5.61
N GLN A 199 12.67 -6.88 5.10
CA GLN A 199 13.14 -5.55 5.53
C GLN A 199 12.16 -4.45 5.11
N MET A 200 11.64 -4.53 3.87
CA MET A 200 10.66 -3.56 3.39
C MET A 200 9.29 -3.74 4.06
N VAL A 201 8.98 -4.93 4.58
CA VAL A 201 7.80 -5.15 5.44
C VAL A 201 7.93 -4.35 6.72
N PHE A 202 9.05 -4.42 7.44
CA PHE A 202 9.26 -3.61 8.65
C PHE A 202 9.11 -2.11 8.38
N LYS A 203 9.67 -1.64 7.27
CA LYS A 203 9.52 -0.24 6.86
C LYS A 203 8.07 0.13 6.55
N LEU A 204 7.31 -0.79 5.95
CA LEU A 204 5.89 -0.60 5.67
C LEU A 204 5.07 -0.49 6.97
N GLU A 205 5.32 -1.37 7.93
CA GLU A 205 4.67 -1.38 9.24
C GLU A 205 5.00 -0.12 10.05
N GLU A 206 6.25 0.32 10.04
CA GLU A 206 6.65 1.58 10.69
C GLU A 206 5.90 2.79 10.11
N LEU A 207 5.82 2.89 8.78
CA LEU A 207 5.08 3.95 8.10
C LEU A 207 3.57 3.90 8.39
N GLN A 208 3.00 2.71 8.54
CA GLN A 208 1.61 2.52 8.95
C GLN A 208 1.37 3.10 10.35
N ILE A 209 2.18 2.73 11.33
CA ILE A 209 2.08 3.22 12.70
C ILE A 209 2.17 4.75 12.75
N GLN A 210 3.14 5.34 12.03
CA GLN A 210 3.29 6.80 11.94
C GLN A 210 2.05 7.48 11.35
N ARG A 211 1.44 6.87 10.32
CA ARG A 211 0.24 7.39 9.66
C ARG A 211 -0.99 7.32 10.58
N GLU A 212 -1.17 6.21 11.27
CA GLU A 212 -2.24 6.03 12.26
C GLU A 212 -2.12 7.04 13.41
N PHE A 213 -0.93 7.19 13.99
CA PHE A 213 -0.67 8.17 15.04
C PHE A 213 -1.00 9.61 14.58
N LYS A 214 -0.58 10.00 13.37
CA LYS A 214 -0.87 11.31 12.80
C LYS A 214 -2.37 11.52 12.59
N ASN A 215 -3.09 10.49 12.12
CA ASN A 215 -4.52 10.56 11.92
C ASN A 215 -5.28 10.72 13.26
N ASP A 216 -4.86 10.01 14.29
CA ASP A 216 -5.47 10.11 15.63
C ASP A 216 -5.21 11.48 16.26
N LEU A 217 -4.01 12.02 16.09
CA LEU A 217 -3.70 13.39 16.53
C LEU A 217 -4.59 14.42 15.82
N ASN A 218 -4.71 14.32 14.50
CA ASN A 218 -5.58 15.20 13.72
C ASN A 218 -7.05 15.09 14.14
N ARG A 219 -7.56 13.89 14.43
CA ARG A 219 -8.92 13.69 14.94
C ARG A 219 -9.13 14.38 16.30
N LYS A 220 -8.16 14.26 17.23
CA LYS A 220 -8.21 14.92 18.54
C LYS A 220 -8.23 16.44 18.37
N VAL A 221 -7.30 17.01 17.61
CA VAL A 221 -7.22 18.45 17.35
C VAL A 221 -8.51 18.97 16.72
N ASN A 222 -9.03 18.28 15.68
CA ASN A 222 -10.28 18.68 15.04
C ASN A 222 -11.48 18.63 16.00
N SER A 223 -11.51 17.63 16.89
CA SER A 223 -12.56 17.53 17.92
C SER A 223 -12.47 18.67 18.94
N GLU A 224 -11.26 19.01 19.40
CA GLU A 224 -11.05 20.13 20.33
C GLU A 224 -11.43 21.47 19.70
N ILE A 225 -11.05 21.72 18.46
CA ILE A 225 -11.44 22.91 17.71
C ILE A 225 -12.97 22.98 17.56
N ALA A 226 -13.62 21.90 17.15
CA ALA A 226 -15.08 21.86 17.00
C ALA A 226 -15.81 22.07 18.33
N ASN A 227 -15.29 21.53 19.42
CA ASN A 227 -15.83 21.76 20.77
C ASN A 227 -15.62 23.21 21.21
N GLY A 228 -14.46 23.81 20.91
CA GLY A 228 -14.17 25.22 21.15
C GLY A 228 -15.18 26.14 20.46
N PHE A 229 -15.42 25.93 19.16
CA PHE A 229 -16.44 26.71 18.43
C PHE A 229 -17.84 26.57 19.02
N LYS A 230 -18.29 25.36 19.37
CA LYS A 230 -19.59 25.14 20.02
C LYS A 230 -19.69 25.87 21.35
N THR A 231 -18.60 25.91 22.13
CA THR A 231 -18.55 26.64 23.40
C THR A 231 -18.69 28.14 23.20
N LEU A 232 -17.97 28.69 22.23
CA LEU A 232 -18.06 30.13 21.89
C LEU A 232 -19.46 30.51 21.35
N ASP A 233 -20.02 29.71 20.46
CA ASP A 233 -21.37 29.97 19.92
C ASP A 233 -22.41 29.94 21.07
N ALA A 234 -22.32 28.98 21.96
CA ALA A 234 -23.21 28.92 23.13
C ALA A 234 -23.03 30.11 24.07
N ALA A 235 -21.80 30.55 24.30
CA ALA A 235 -21.49 31.73 25.11
C ALA A 235 -22.06 33.01 24.48
N ASN A 236 -21.86 33.21 23.17
CA ASN A 236 -22.41 34.36 22.43
C ASN A 236 -23.95 34.36 22.49
N GLN A 237 -24.59 33.21 22.30
CA GLN A 237 -26.05 33.11 22.43
C GLN A 237 -26.54 33.46 23.84
N GLN A 238 -25.82 33.05 24.87
CA GLN A 238 -26.16 33.38 26.27
C GLN A 238 -25.98 34.86 26.53
N LEU A 239 -24.90 35.49 26.07
CA LEU A 239 -24.70 36.94 26.21
C LEU A 239 -25.80 37.74 25.51
N ALA A 240 -26.20 37.36 24.31
CA ALA A 240 -27.32 37.97 23.62
C ALA A 240 -28.64 37.81 24.39
N ASN A 241 -28.92 36.64 24.96
CA ASN A 241 -30.09 36.41 25.81
C ASN A 241 -30.05 37.25 27.09
N ILE A 242 -28.89 37.38 27.73
CA ILE A 242 -28.71 38.23 28.92
C ILE A 242 -29.00 39.70 28.58
N GLN A 243 -28.48 40.21 27.48
CA GLN A 243 -28.76 41.60 27.02
C GLN A 243 -30.26 41.80 26.76
N CYS A 244 -30.92 40.85 26.15
CA CYS A 244 -32.36 40.88 25.91
C CYS A 244 -33.16 40.92 27.22
N LEU A 245 -32.76 40.10 28.21
CA LEU A 245 -33.40 40.07 29.55
C LEU A 245 -33.18 41.41 30.28
N GLU A 246 -31.97 41.95 30.30
CA GLU A 246 -31.65 43.25 30.90
C GLU A 246 -32.47 44.41 30.33
N TYR A 247 -32.79 44.37 29.03
CA TYR A 247 -33.56 45.40 28.36
C TYR A 247 -35.06 45.27 28.62
N ASN A 248 -35.62 44.07 28.68
CA ASN A 248 -37.07 43.84 28.69
C ASN A 248 -37.64 43.49 30.05
N TYR A 249 -36.80 43.22 31.07
CA TYR A 249 -37.27 42.72 32.39
C TYR A 249 -36.64 43.51 33.52
N PRO A 250 -37.44 43.93 34.54
CA PRO A 250 -36.90 44.63 35.72
C PRO A 250 -36.02 43.70 36.56
N LEU A 251 -34.72 43.96 36.59
CA LEU A 251 -33.70 43.15 37.27
C LEU A 251 -33.97 42.96 38.75
N GLU A 252 -34.67 43.95 39.41
CA GLU A 252 -35.07 43.92 40.82
C GLU A 252 -36.03 42.77 41.17
N LYS A 253 -36.68 42.18 40.17
CA LYS A 253 -37.63 41.08 40.32
C LYS A 253 -37.02 39.69 40.00
N MET A 254 -35.73 39.68 39.63
CA MET A 254 -35.04 38.41 39.32
C MET A 254 -34.45 37.75 40.55
N ASP A 255 -34.37 36.43 40.51
CA ASP A 255 -33.68 35.64 41.53
C ASP A 255 -32.20 36.05 41.64
N PRO A 256 -31.69 36.33 42.86
CA PRO A 256 -30.29 36.71 43.06
C PRO A 256 -29.28 35.72 42.43
N LYS A 257 -29.59 34.44 42.40
CA LYS A 257 -28.73 33.41 41.75
C LYS A 257 -28.64 33.62 40.24
N ILE A 258 -29.76 33.92 39.61
CA ILE A 258 -29.79 34.20 38.16
C ILE A 258 -28.95 35.44 37.83
N LEU A 259 -29.10 36.50 38.62
CA LEU A 259 -28.31 37.72 38.48
C LEU A 259 -26.81 37.45 38.64
N LEU A 260 -26.42 36.61 39.59
CA LEU A 260 -25.04 36.22 39.78
C LEU A 260 -24.50 35.43 38.57
N ILE A 261 -25.25 34.46 38.05
CA ILE A 261 -24.86 33.71 36.87
C ILE A 261 -24.70 34.63 35.63
N MET A 262 -25.65 35.56 35.43
CA MET A 262 -25.58 36.54 34.34
C MET A 262 -24.34 37.41 34.48
N LYS A 263 -24.00 37.85 35.68
CA LYS A 263 -22.79 38.66 35.97
C LYS A 263 -21.54 37.84 35.64
N VAL A 264 -21.39 36.66 36.16
CA VAL A 264 -20.22 35.81 35.95
C VAL A 264 -20.04 35.47 34.46
N ARG A 265 -21.13 35.23 33.71
CA ARG A 265 -21.06 35.00 32.25
C ARG A 265 -20.58 36.27 31.51
N LYS A 266 -21.00 37.46 31.92
CA LYS A 266 -20.55 38.74 31.31
C LYS A 266 -19.07 39.04 31.62
N ASP A 267 -18.63 38.72 32.84
CA ASP A 267 -17.25 38.90 33.26
C ASP A 267 -16.29 37.87 32.60
N HIS A 268 -16.82 36.69 32.22
CA HIS A 268 -16.08 35.60 31.57
C HIS A 268 -16.77 35.13 30.28
N PRO A 269 -16.78 35.97 29.21
CA PRO A 269 -17.57 35.74 28.00
C PRO A 269 -17.15 34.47 27.22
N ASP A 270 -15.86 34.09 27.23
CA ASP A 270 -15.32 32.98 26.48
C ASP A 270 -15.26 31.65 27.24
N SER A 271 -15.61 31.68 28.55
CA SER A 271 -15.51 30.50 29.41
C SER A 271 -16.54 29.44 29.09
N SER A 272 -16.13 28.16 29.16
CA SER A 272 -17.02 27.04 29.07
C SER A 272 -17.96 26.95 30.28
N PHE A 273 -19.04 26.17 30.15
CA PHE A 273 -19.92 25.92 31.32
C PHE A 273 -19.19 25.29 32.50
N LYS A 274 -18.16 24.47 32.26
CA LYS A 274 -17.40 23.86 33.34
C LYS A 274 -16.58 24.90 34.10
N GLU A 275 -15.91 25.79 33.40
CA GLU A 275 -15.14 26.87 33.99
C GLU A 275 -16.03 27.84 34.75
N LEU A 276 -17.21 28.20 34.20
CA LEU A 276 -18.15 29.05 34.94
C LEU A 276 -18.67 28.41 36.23
N LEU A 277 -18.92 27.10 36.21
CA LEU A 277 -19.29 26.34 37.42
C LEU A 277 -18.16 26.33 38.44
N GLU A 278 -16.93 26.20 38.04
CA GLU A 278 -15.77 26.24 38.92
C GLU A 278 -15.63 27.65 39.55
N ILE A 279 -15.83 28.69 38.79
CA ILE A 279 -15.82 30.10 39.27
C ILE A 279 -16.99 30.31 40.26
N LEU A 280 -18.22 29.93 39.94
CA LEU A 280 -19.38 30.08 40.78
C LEU A 280 -19.24 29.34 42.12
N ASN A 281 -18.71 28.12 42.08
CA ASN A 281 -18.54 27.32 43.28
C ASN A 281 -17.35 27.76 44.15
N ASN A 282 -16.20 28.14 43.52
CA ASN A 282 -14.97 28.48 44.24
C ASN A 282 -14.96 29.91 44.74
N ASP A 283 -15.36 30.87 43.88
CA ASP A 283 -15.20 32.31 44.17
C ASP A 283 -16.44 32.88 44.83
N TYR A 284 -17.63 32.33 44.56
CA TYR A 284 -18.90 32.82 45.12
C TYR A 284 -19.54 31.87 46.12
N GLY A 285 -18.96 30.66 46.37
CA GLY A 285 -19.44 29.72 47.36
C GLY A 285 -20.80 29.11 47.02
N GLU A 286 -21.22 29.16 45.77
CA GLU A 286 -22.47 28.57 45.31
C GLU A 286 -22.32 27.05 45.11
N ASN A 287 -23.38 26.30 45.39
CA ASN A 287 -23.35 24.83 45.20
C ASN A 287 -24.22 24.47 43.99
N ILE A 288 -23.72 24.81 42.81
CA ILE A 288 -24.43 24.63 41.54
C ILE A 288 -23.86 23.42 40.80
N THR A 289 -24.74 22.59 40.23
CA THR A 289 -24.37 21.45 39.41
C THR A 289 -24.65 21.74 37.93
N LYS A 290 -24.07 20.94 37.02
CA LYS A 290 -24.26 21.13 35.58
C LYS A 290 -25.71 21.00 35.11
N SER A 291 -26.57 20.37 35.88
CA SER A 291 -27.98 20.09 35.57
C SER A 291 -28.96 20.91 36.44
N GLY A 292 -28.46 21.77 37.30
CA GLY A 292 -29.27 22.57 38.21
C GLY A 292 -29.25 24.05 37.88
#